data_a557c3ba34e26792b27a39b27d47e27e
#
_entry.id   a557c3ba34e26792b27a39b27d47e27e
#
_cell.length_a   1.000
_cell.length_b   1.000
_cell.length_c   1.000
_cell.angle_alpha   90.00
_cell.angle_beta   90.00
_cell.angle_gamma   90.00
#
_symmetry.space_group_name_H-M   'P 1'
#
loop_
_entity.id
_entity.type
_entity.pdbx_description
1 polymer ?
#
loop_
_entity_poly.entity_id
_entity_poly.type
_entity_poly.pdbx_seq_one_letter_code
_entity_poly.pdbx_strand_id
1 'polypeptide(L)'
;MNGNETKKKSHLDDELMHLDDVEVIDFEDIDLSNAIVIAGFPSIGLVSTIVANYLIDVLTLKQIGSVKSSQFPALSVVHTGEPLSPVRIYAGLLKNGKKIVIFVSEFKPKPHLIHALSNTVLKWVREKECNLLISPEGMIVEGEEDKSSDEKNIAEVFAIGSTENARVMLKEKDIPQFKNGIIAGVSGVLLNMGKQTGFDVIAILAEAHPDIPDASAAASALNVIATIIGVEINVGPLYDEAERIEKQLQKIHKQAKTMAPGQTPQPSIYG
;
A
#
# COMPACT_ATOMS: atom_id res chain seq x y z
N MET A 1 -37.92 7.88 -34.27
CA MET A 1 -36.59 8.33 -33.84
C MET A 1 -36.35 8.25 -32.31
N ASN A 2 -37.02 7.38 -31.56
CA ASN A 2 -36.95 7.39 -30.07
C ASN A 2 -36.38 6.12 -29.42
N GLY A 3 -35.84 5.19 -30.21
CA GLY A 3 -35.34 3.92 -29.64
C GLY A 3 -33.84 3.92 -29.25
N ASN A 4 -33.03 4.86 -29.78
CA ASN A 4 -31.60 4.91 -29.55
C ASN A 4 -31.18 5.76 -28.32
N GLU A 5 -31.99 6.74 -27.94
CA GLU A 5 -31.71 7.58 -26.77
C GLU A 5 -32.01 6.84 -25.45
N THR A 6 -33.07 6.04 -25.44
CA THR A 6 -33.45 5.26 -24.25
C THR A 6 -32.42 4.14 -23.94
N LYS A 7 -31.84 3.49 -24.96
CA LYS A 7 -30.79 2.49 -24.77
C LYS A 7 -29.45 3.11 -24.31
N LYS A 8 -29.12 4.33 -24.78
CA LYS A 8 -27.89 5.02 -24.37
C LYS A 8 -27.99 5.52 -22.92
N LYS A 9 -29.19 5.95 -22.50
CA LYS A 9 -29.43 6.39 -21.12
C LYS A 9 -29.42 5.24 -20.14
N SER A 10 -29.99 4.06 -20.48
CA SER A 10 -29.92 2.87 -19.62
C SER A 10 -28.50 2.32 -19.48
N HIS A 11 -27.66 2.41 -20.52
CA HIS A 11 -26.26 1.98 -20.44
C HIS A 11 -25.40 2.94 -19.60
N LEU A 12 -25.66 4.24 -19.65
CA LEU A 12 -25.00 5.23 -18.78
C LEU A 12 -25.46 5.08 -17.32
N ASP A 13 -26.75 4.80 -17.09
CA ASP A 13 -27.29 4.57 -15.75
C ASP A 13 -26.76 3.26 -15.15
N ASP A 14 -26.57 2.20 -15.96
CA ASP A 14 -25.93 0.96 -15.54
C ASP A 14 -24.41 1.15 -15.27
N GLU A 15 -23.67 1.92 -16.08
CA GLU A 15 -22.27 2.26 -15.81
C GLU A 15 -22.12 3.14 -14.56
N LEU A 16 -23.06 4.07 -14.31
CA LEU A 16 -23.06 4.90 -13.11
C LEU A 16 -23.45 4.11 -11.85
N MET A 17 -24.34 3.12 -11.96
CA MET A 17 -24.66 2.20 -10.87
C MET A 17 -23.48 1.29 -10.46
N HIS A 18 -22.54 1.02 -11.38
CA HIS A 18 -21.33 0.25 -11.07
C HIS A 18 -20.22 1.06 -10.37
N LEU A 19 -20.31 2.40 -10.33
CA LEU A 19 -19.35 3.25 -9.63
C LEU A 19 -19.50 3.22 -8.11
N ASP A 20 -20.64 2.80 -7.59
CA ASP A 20 -20.95 2.71 -6.15
C ASP A 20 -20.79 1.28 -5.56
N ASP A 21 -20.17 0.35 -6.30
CA ASP A 21 -20.07 -1.07 -5.91
C ASP A 21 -18.96 -1.37 -4.89
N VAL A 22 -18.20 -0.36 -4.47
CA VAL A 22 -17.18 -0.53 -3.42
C VAL A 22 -17.76 -0.11 -2.07
N GLU A 23 -17.92 -1.08 -1.16
CA GLU A 23 -18.52 -0.85 0.15
C GLU A 23 -17.62 -1.34 1.28
N VAL A 24 -17.60 -0.59 2.40
CA VAL A 24 -17.03 -1.08 3.66
C VAL A 24 -18.09 -1.86 4.44
N ILE A 25 -17.68 -3.01 4.97
CA ILE A 25 -18.45 -3.82 5.90
C ILE A 25 -17.76 -3.74 7.25
N ASP A 26 -18.35 -3.02 8.18
CA ASP A 26 -17.91 -3.00 9.58
C ASP A 26 -18.39 -4.27 10.29
N PHE A 27 -17.51 -4.95 11.02
CA PHE A 27 -17.86 -6.13 11.82
C PHE A 27 -18.24 -5.74 13.25
N GLU A 28 -17.74 -4.60 13.71
CA GLU A 28 -17.97 -4.07 15.04
C GLU A 28 -18.14 -2.55 14.96
N ASP A 29 -18.99 -2.00 15.80
CA ASP A 29 -19.10 -0.55 15.99
C ASP A 29 -18.13 -0.12 17.08
N ILE A 30 -16.99 0.44 16.65
CA ILE A 30 -15.91 0.89 17.51
C ILE A 30 -15.69 2.39 17.31
N ASP A 31 -15.40 3.10 18.41
CA ASP A 31 -15.00 4.49 18.36
C ASP A 31 -13.57 4.61 17.78
N LEU A 32 -13.48 5.12 16.57
CA LEU A 32 -12.22 5.39 15.84
C LEU A 32 -11.90 6.89 15.75
N SER A 33 -12.60 7.73 16.50
CA SER A 33 -12.36 9.17 16.53
C SER A 33 -10.88 9.48 16.83
N ASN A 34 -10.30 10.38 16.04
CA ASN A 34 -8.88 10.76 16.08
C ASN A 34 -7.89 9.61 15.75
N ALA A 35 -8.34 8.53 15.15
CA ALA A 35 -7.44 7.46 14.71
C ALA A 35 -6.53 7.92 13.56
N ILE A 36 -5.34 7.31 13.50
CA ILE A 36 -4.44 7.41 12.35
C ILE A 36 -4.70 6.21 11.46
N VAL A 37 -4.87 6.44 10.16
CA VAL A 37 -5.17 5.41 9.19
C VAL A 37 -3.95 5.13 8.31
N ILE A 38 -3.62 3.87 8.09
CA ILE A 38 -2.59 3.42 7.13
C ILE A 38 -3.28 2.76 5.95
N ALA A 39 -2.96 3.21 4.73
CA ALA A 39 -3.49 2.67 3.48
C ALA A 39 -2.48 1.70 2.85
N GLY A 40 -2.61 0.40 3.14
CA GLY A 40 -1.73 -0.68 2.69
C GLY A 40 -2.19 -1.32 1.38
N PHE A 41 -2.27 -0.53 0.30
CA PHE A 41 -2.60 -1.04 -1.05
C PHE A 41 -1.32 -1.34 -1.82
N PRO A 42 -1.22 -2.48 -2.56
CA PRO A 42 0.01 -2.89 -3.23
C PRO A 42 0.61 -1.82 -4.14
N SER A 43 1.86 -1.52 -3.91
CA SER A 43 2.68 -0.51 -4.58
C SER A 43 3.95 -1.13 -5.16
N ILE A 44 4.85 -0.31 -5.69
CA ILE A 44 6.18 -0.72 -6.13
C ILE A 44 6.92 -1.36 -4.95
N GLY A 45 7.64 -2.46 -5.21
CA GLY A 45 8.35 -3.20 -4.17
C GLY A 45 7.46 -3.75 -3.05
N LEU A 46 6.11 -3.75 -3.21
CA LEU A 46 5.12 -4.10 -2.19
C LEU A 46 5.31 -3.34 -0.86
N VAL A 47 5.95 -2.17 -0.88
CA VAL A 47 6.30 -1.38 0.32
C VAL A 47 5.09 -1.17 1.22
N SER A 48 3.97 -0.69 0.67
CA SER A 48 2.75 -0.43 1.45
C SER A 48 2.14 -1.69 2.07
N THR A 49 2.16 -2.81 1.34
CA THR A 49 1.62 -4.09 1.83
C THR A 49 2.50 -4.66 2.94
N ILE A 50 3.83 -4.59 2.79
CA ILE A 50 4.78 -5.04 3.83
C ILE A 50 4.61 -4.20 5.09
N VAL A 51 4.57 -2.86 4.97
CA VAL A 51 4.34 -1.95 6.10
C VAL A 51 3.03 -2.28 6.81
N ALA A 52 1.93 -2.45 6.07
CA ALA A 52 0.61 -2.73 6.64
C ALA A 52 0.58 -4.06 7.40
N ASN A 53 1.04 -5.15 6.78
CA ASN A 53 1.06 -6.47 7.42
C ASN A 53 1.99 -6.48 8.64
N TYR A 54 3.18 -5.87 8.53
CA TYR A 54 4.11 -5.78 9.66
C TYR A 54 3.49 -5.04 10.86
N LEU A 55 2.82 -3.92 10.63
CA LEU A 55 2.12 -3.19 11.69
C LEU A 55 0.97 -3.99 12.29
N ILE A 56 0.19 -4.71 11.48
CA ILE A 56 -0.90 -5.58 11.96
C ILE A 56 -0.34 -6.63 12.93
N ASP A 57 0.76 -7.28 12.56
CA ASP A 57 1.37 -8.35 13.35
C ASP A 57 2.03 -7.81 14.63
N VAL A 58 2.91 -6.81 14.52
CA VAL A 58 3.68 -6.26 15.67
C VAL A 58 2.77 -5.59 16.69
N LEU A 59 1.71 -4.93 16.24
CA LEU A 59 0.74 -4.27 17.11
C LEU A 59 -0.41 -5.21 17.53
N THR A 60 -0.45 -6.43 17.02
CA THR A 60 -1.50 -7.44 17.30
C THR A 60 -2.90 -6.85 17.07
N LEU A 61 -3.08 -6.21 15.90
CA LEU A 61 -4.32 -5.52 15.58
C LEU A 61 -5.45 -6.52 15.29
N LYS A 62 -6.68 -6.14 15.68
CA LYS A 62 -7.88 -6.94 15.44
C LYS A 62 -8.51 -6.55 14.11
N GLN A 63 -8.97 -7.52 13.34
CA GLN A 63 -9.78 -7.25 12.16
C GLN A 63 -11.15 -6.72 12.59
N ILE A 64 -11.53 -5.56 12.08
CA ILE A 64 -12.78 -4.84 12.42
C ILE A 64 -13.72 -4.70 11.24
N GLY A 65 -13.25 -5.05 10.04
CA GLY A 65 -14.07 -4.91 8.84
C GLY A 65 -13.38 -5.44 7.59
N SER A 66 -14.07 -5.28 6.48
CA SER A 66 -13.57 -5.58 5.14
C SER A 66 -14.14 -4.62 4.11
N VAL A 67 -13.53 -4.57 2.93
CA VAL A 67 -14.08 -3.88 1.77
C VAL A 67 -14.51 -4.93 0.74
N LYS A 68 -15.68 -4.77 0.17
CA LYS A 68 -16.20 -5.63 -0.90
C LYS A 68 -16.49 -4.86 -2.17
N SER A 69 -16.41 -5.54 -3.30
CA SER A 69 -16.88 -5.08 -4.60
C SER A 69 -17.05 -6.30 -5.52
N SER A 70 -18.05 -6.28 -6.38
CA SER A 70 -18.22 -7.31 -7.43
C SER A 70 -17.08 -7.30 -8.45
N GLN A 71 -16.34 -6.21 -8.52
CA GLN A 71 -15.21 -6.00 -9.45
C GLN A 71 -13.86 -6.44 -8.89
N PHE A 72 -13.82 -6.89 -7.63
CA PHE A 72 -12.59 -7.43 -7.05
C PHE A 72 -12.26 -8.80 -7.66
N PRO A 73 -10.99 -9.19 -7.69
CA PRO A 73 -10.60 -10.53 -8.12
C PRO A 73 -11.33 -11.59 -7.30
N ALA A 74 -11.77 -12.67 -7.97
CA ALA A 74 -12.41 -13.80 -7.30
C ALA A 74 -11.36 -14.63 -6.54
N LEU A 75 -10.95 -14.15 -5.37
CA LEU A 75 -9.98 -14.79 -4.48
C LEU A 75 -10.41 -14.68 -3.03
N SER A 76 -9.95 -15.62 -2.23
CA SER A 76 -10.02 -15.59 -0.76
C SER A 76 -8.62 -15.78 -0.20
N VAL A 77 -8.27 -14.99 0.80
CA VAL A 77 -7.04 -15.18 1.57
C VAL A 77 -7.30 -16.23 2.63
N VAL A 78 -6.39 -17.18 2.78
CA VAL A 78 -6.52 -18.17 3.85
C VAL A 78 -5.44 -17.89 4.89
N HIS A 79 -5.84 -17.60 6.11
CA HIS A 79 -4.96 -17.40 7.24
C HIS A 79 -5.39 -18.30 8.40
N THR A 80 -4.48 -19.13 8.91
CA THR A 80 -4.75 -20.09 9.99
C THR A 80 -5.97 -20.99 9.76
N GLY A 81 -6.28 -21.29 8.48
CA GLY A 81 -7.43 -22.13 8.09
C GLY A 81 -8.74 -21.34 7.91
N GLU A 82 -8.77 -20.05 8.14
CA GLU A 82 -9.94 -19.20 7.97
C GLU A 82 -9.90 -18.44 6.64
N PRO A 83 -11.01 -18.40 5.86
CA PRO A 83 -11.11 -17.61 4.64
C PRO A 83 -11.39 -16.13 4.98
N LEU A 84 -10.55 -15.25 4.43
CA LEU A 84 -10.62 -13.81 4.63
C LEU A 84 -10.86 -13.06 3.31
N SER A 85 -11.51 -11.92 3.41
CA SER A 85 -11.67 -10.99 2.28
C SER A 85 -10.32 -10.46 1.79
N PRO A 86 -10.18 -10.20 0.47
CA PRO A 86 -8.93 -9.69 -0.08
C PRO A 86 -8.58 -8.26 0.35
N VAL A 87 -9.56 -7.47 0.78
CA VAL A 87 -9.32 -6.15 1.38
C VAL A 87 -9.92 -6.14 2.78
N ARG A 88 -9.08 -5.89 3.77
CA ARG A 88 -9.41 -6.00 5.19
C ARG A 88 -9.08 -4.72 5.92
N ILE A 89 -9.77 -4.51 7.05
CA ILE A 89 -9.58 -3.36 7.93
C ILE A 89 -9.26 -3.88 9.32
N TYR A 90 -8.15 -3.42 9.86
CA TYR A 90 -7.67 -3.76 11.19
C TYR A 90 -7.60 -2.51 12.06
N ALA A 91 -7.81 -2.64 13.36
CA ALA A 91 -7.65 -1.54 14.29
C ALA A 91 -7.11 -1.99 15.65
N GLY A 92 -6.57 -1.03 16.38
CA GLY A 92 -6.09 -1.23 17.73
C GLY A 92 -5.51 0.05 18.34
N LEU A 93 -4.81 -0.12 19.45
CA LEU A 93 -4.19 0.98 20.18
C LEU A 93 -2.67 0.93 20.07
N LEU A 94 -2.06 2.06 19.82
CA LEU A 94 -0.63 2.27 19.91
C LEU A 94 -0.20 2.37 21.39
N LYS A 95 1.09 2.15 21.69
CA LYS A 95 1.64 2.27 23.05
C LYS A 95 1.42 3.64 23.70
N ASN A 96 1.28 4.69 22.90
CA ASN A 96 1.00 6.05 23.37
C ASN A 96 -0.52 6.33 23.52
N GLY A 97 -1.37 5.32 23.41
CA GLY A 97 -2.82 5.42 23.56
C GLY A 97 -3.57 5.94 22.33
N LYS A 98 -2.88 6.32 21.25
CA LYS A 98 -3.53 6.71 19.99
C LYS A 98 -4.14 5.48 19.30
N LYS A 99 -5.25 5.68 18.62
CA LYS A 99 -5.90 4.65 17.80
C LYS A 99 -5.23 4.56 16.43
N ILE A 100 -5.08 3.35 15.92
CA ILE A 100 -4.59 3.10 14.58
C ILE A 100 -5.58 2.21 13.82
N VAL A 101 -5.75 2.50 12.54
CA VAL A 101 -6.54 1.70 11.59
C VAL A 101 -5.65 1.36 10.42
N ILE A 102 -5.73 0.14 9.92
CA ILE A 102 -4.96 -0.29 8.75
C ILE A 102 -5.91 -0.92 7.72
N PHE A 103 -5.94 -0.34 6.53
CA PHE A 103 -6.47 -1.00 5.34
C PHE A 103 -5.35 -1.81 4.71
N VAL A 104 -5.59 -3.08 4.42
CA VAL A 104 -4.64 -3.93 3.70
C VAL A 104 -5.34 -4.64 2.55
N SER A 105 -4.68 -4.66 1.38
CA SER A 105 -5.17 -5.34 0.18
C SER A 105 -4.15 -6.37 -0.31
N GLU A 106 -4.63 -7.55 -0.73
CA GLU A 106 -3.82 -8.62 -1.30
C GLU A 106 -3.66 -8.51 -2.83
N PHE A 107 -4.32 -7.55 -3.45
CA PHE A 107 -4.23 -7.33 -4.90
C PHE A 107 -4.06 -5.85 -5.23
N LYS A 108 -3.36 -5.58 -6.32
CA LYS A 108 -3.26 -4.23 -6.88
C LYS A 108 -4.58 -3.86 -7.55
N PRO A 109 -5.27 -2.79 -7.11
CA PRO A 109 -6.52 -2.38 -7.73
C PRO A 109 -6.33 -2.05 -9.21
N LYS A 110 -7.27 -2.48 -10.05
CA LYS A 110 -7.29 -2.11 -11.47
C LYS A 110 -7.55 -0.61 -11.62
N PRO A 111 -7.06 0.04 -12.70
CA PRO A 111 -7.18 1.49 -12.86
C PRO A 111 -8.59 2.06 -12.67
N HIS A 112 -9.62 1.37 -13.17
CA HIS A 112 -11.01 1.79 -13.05
C HIS A 112 -11.57 1.71 -11.62
N LEU A 113 -10.96 0.90 -10.73
CA LEU A 113 -11.36 0.77 -9.33
C LEU A 113 -10.69 1.77 -8.40
N ILE A 114 -9.57 2.37 -8.81
CA ILE A 114 -8.74 3.19 -7.92
C ILE A 114 -9.56 4.36 -7.34
N HIS A 115 -10.30 5.08 -8.19
CA HIS A 115 -11.10 6.21 -7.72
C HIS A 115 -12.24 5.78 -6.79
N ALA A 116 -13.02 4.74 -7.15
CA ALA A 116 -14.12 4.25 -6.32
C ALA A 116 -13.62 3.76 -4.96
N LEU A 117 -12.53 2.96 -4.96
CA LEU A 117 -11.91 2.45 -3.74
C LEU A 117 -11.38 3.58 -2.85
N SER A 118 -10.63 4.53 -3.42
CA SER A 118 -10.09 5.67 -2.68
C SER A 118 -11.19 6.54 -2.08
N ASN A 119 -12.28 6.77 -2.85
CA ASN A 119 -13.43 7.53 -2.37
C ASN A 119 -14.10 6.82 -1.19
N THR A 120 -14.33 5.51 -1.31
CA THR A 120 -14.93 4.71 -0.24
C THR A 120 -14.07 4.72 1.03
N VAL A 121 -12.75 4.54 0.88
CA VAL A 121 -11.81 4.61 2.01
C VAL A 121 -11.86 5.97 2.68
N LEU A 122 -11.71 7.08 1.91
CA LEU A 122 -11.67 8.42 2.50
C LEU A 122 -13.02 8.82 3.10
N LYS A 123 -14.13 8.45 2.49
CA LYS A 123 -15.47 8.66 3.04
C LYS A 123 -15.61 7.98 4.39
N TRP A 124 -15.29 6.69 4.49
CA TRP A 124 -15.36 5.92 5.73
C TRP A 124 -14.43 6.50 6.82
N VAL A 125 -13.20 6.86 6.46
CA VAL A 125 -12.22 7.48 7.36
C VAL A 125 -12.77 8.78 7.98
N ARG A 126 -13.47 9.59 7.20
CA ARG A 126 -14.10 10.83 7.68
C ARG A 126 -15.36 10.57 8.50
N GLU A 127 -16.19 9.61 8.11
CA GLU A 127 -17.38 9.20 8.87
C GLU A 127 -17.02 8.62 10.24
N LYS A 128 -15.87 7.94 10.34
CA LYS A 128 -15.32 7.45 11.63
C LYS A 128 -14.50 8.50 12.38
N GLU A 129 -14.50 9.76 11.93
CA GLU A 129 -13.82 10.90 12.56
C GLU A 129 -12.30 10.67 12.76
N CYS A 130 -11.67 9.88 11.90
CA CYS A 130 -10.22 9.76 11.90
C CYS A 130 -9.56 11.09 11.51
N ASN A 131 -8.34 11.34 11.96
CA ASN A 131 -7.71 12.66 11.77
C ASN A 131 -6.56 12.70 10.77
N LEU A 132 -5.99 11.55 10.40
CA LEU A 132 -4.86 11.48 9.49
C LEU A 132 -4.90 10.17 8.69
N LEU A 133 -4.63 10.23 7.39
CA LEU A 133 -4.40 9.06 6.57
C LEU A 133 -2.96 9.08 6.04
N ILE A 134 -2.22 8.00 6.26
CA ILE A 134 -0.86 7.80 5.75
C ILE A 134 -0.90 6.70 4.69
N SER A 135 -0.35 6.98 3.52
CA SER A 135 -0.25 6.05 2.40
C SER A 135 1.22 5.78 2.07
N PRO A 136 1.80 4.68 2.56
CA PRO A 136 3.15 4.27 2.16
C PRO A 136 3.15 3.88 0.68
N GLU A 137 4.25 4.18 -0.03
CA GLU A 137 4.39 3.91 -1.46
C GLU A 137 5.86 3.60 -1.78
N GLY A 138 6.10 2.66 -2.68
CA GLY A 138 7.41 2.49 -3.29
C GLY A 138 7.60 3.45 -4.46
N MET A 139 8.80 3.97 -4.62
CA MET A 139 9.17 4.90 -5.69
C MET A 139 10.39 4.37 -6.44
N ILE A 140 10.34 4.38 -7.78
CA ILE A 140 11.53 4.08 -8.59
C ILE A 140 12.34 5.35 -8.73
N VAL A 141 13.65 5.25 -8.52
CA VAL A 141 14.59 6.32 -8.84
C VAL A 141 15.29 5.96 -10.15
N GLU A 142 15.17 6.82 -11.16
CA GLU A 142 15.85 6.66 -12.43
C GLU A 142 17.35 6.99 -12.24
N GLY A 143 18.23 6.04 -12.53
CA GLY A 143 19.66 6.33 -12.72
C GLY A 143 20.67 5.60 -11.85
N GLU A 144 20.29 4.59 -11.05
CA GLU A 144 21.26 3.82 -10.26
C GLU A 144 21.32 2.35 -10.66
N GLU A 145 22.02 2.04 -11.77
CA GLU A 145 22.34 0.66 -12.15
C GLU A 145 23.49 0.03 -11.31
N ASP A 146 24.24 0.82 -10.51
CA ASP A 146 25.42 0.33 -9.77
C ASP A 146 25.61 1.05 -8.41
N LYS A 147 24.74 0.81 -7.42
CA LYS A 147 25.17 1.00 -6.02
C LYS A 147 25.85 -0.29 -5.57
N SER A 148 27.15 -0.23 -5.33
CA SER A 148 27.96 -1.32 -4.79
C SER A 148 27.39 -1.79 -3.46
N SER A 149 27.32 -3.11 -3.30
CA SER A 149 26.65 -3.89 -2.26
C SER A 149 27.21 -3.78 -0.83
N ASP A 150 28.00 -2.78 -0.48
CA ASP A 150 28.75 -2.74 0.78
C ASP A 150 28.28 -1.71 1.82
N GLU A 151 27.34 -0.84 1.50
CA GLU A 151 26.68 0.02 2.51
C GLU A 151 25.26 -0.48 2.77
N LYS A 152 24.85 -0.59 4.03
CA LYS A 152 23.46 -0.88 4.40
C LYS A 152 22.56 0.06 3.62
N ASN A 153 21.89 -0.44 2.58
CA ASN A 153 21.02 0.33 1.72
C ASN A 153 19.78 0.80 2.52
N ILE A 154 19.96 1.92 3.24
CA ILE A 154 18.81 2.63 3.81
C ILE A 154 18.19 3.38 2.64
N ALA A 155 17.01 2.94 2.22
CA ALA A 155 16.27 3.58 1.14
C ALA A 155 15.99 5.05 1.49
N GLU A 156 16.20 5.97 0.54
CA GLU A 156 15.78 7.35 0.72
C GLU A 156 14.25 7.42 0.82
N VAL A 157 13.78 8.25 1.74
CA VAL A 157 12.33 8.39 1.98
C VAL A 157 11.95 9.86 1.92
N PHE A 158 10.96 10.14 1.10
CA PHE A 158 10.33 11.45 0.99
C PHE A 158 8.87 11.36 1.42
N ALA A 159 8.28 12.50 1.79
CA ALA A 159 6.86 12.56 2.08
C ALA A 159 6.20 13.78 1.45
N ILE A 160 4.89 13.70 1.22
CA ILE A 160 4.08 14.83 0.76
C ILE A 160 2.76 14.85 1.51
N GLY A 161 2.34 16.04 1.96
CA GLY A 161 1.06 16.28 2.64
C GLY A 161 0.04 16.97 1.72
N SER A 162 -1.20 16.51 1.77
CA SER A 162 -2.32 17.06 1.00
C SER A 162 -2.70 18.48 1.41
N THR A 163 -2.66 18.79 2.70
CA THR A 163 -3.04 20.06 3.30
C THR A 163 -1.83 20.84 3.81
N GLU A 164 -2.04 22.10 4.18
CA GLU A 164 -0.98 22.88 4.85
C GLU A 164 -0.61 22.26 6.19
N ASN A 165 -1.61 21.82 6.98
CA ASN A 165 -1.38 21.17 8.27
C ASN A 165 -0.49 19.92 8.15
N ALA A 166 -0.78 19.05 7.17
CA ALA A 166 0.04 17.87 6.90
C ALA A 166 1.48 18.24 6.48
N ARG A 167 1.67 19.31 5.69
CA ARG A 167 3.02 19.79 5.29
C ARG A 167 3.79 20.40 6.46
N VAL A 168 3.13 21.14 7.32
CA VAL A 168 3.73 21.68 8.55
C VAL A 168 4.17 20.54 9.47
N MET A 169 3.32 19.53 9.67
CA MET A 169 3.66 18.32 10.45
C MET A 169 4.94 17.63 9.93
N LEU A 170 5.07 17.48 8.61
CA LEU A 170 6.27 16.90 8.00
C LEU A 170 7.51 17.75 8.27
N LYS A 171 7.37 19.07 8.16
CA LYS A 171 8.47 20.02 8.40
C LYS A 171 8.92 20.02 9.86
N GLU A 172 7.98 20.02 10.81
CA GLU A 172 8.28 19.98 12.26
C GLU A 172 9.01 18.71 12.70
N LYS A 173 8.86 17.64 11.92
CA LYS A 173 9.52 16.33 12.15
C LYS A 173 10.76 16.10 11.30
N ASP A 174 11.26 17.14 10.60
CA ASP A 174 12.41 17.10 9.72
C ASP A 174 12.33 16.00 8.64
N ILE A 175 11.11 15.67 8.18
CA ILE A 175 10.89 14.67 7.13
C ILE A 175 11.10 15.32 5.76
N PRO A 176 12.00 14.77 4.90
CA PRO A 176 12.24 15.28 3.56
C PRO A 176 10.96 15.33 2.74
N GLN A 177 10.66 16.49 2.11
CA GLN A 177 9.44 16.65 1.35
C GLN A 177 9.67 16.40 -0.14
N PHE A 178 8.80 15.59 -0.75
CA PHE A 178 8.75 15.39 -2.20
C PHE A 178 8.21 16.65 -2.87
N LYS A 179 9.05 17.29 -3.71
CA LYS A 179 8.74 18.63 -4.26
C LYS A 179 8.13 18.58 -5.66
N ASN A 180 8.62 17.69 -6.51
CA ASN A 180 8.20 17.61 -7.91
C ASN A 180 8.15 16.15 -8.36
N GLY A 181 7.11 15.78 -9.08
CA GLY A 181 6.94 14.44 -9.64
C GLY A 181 5.48 14.03 -9.78
N ILE A 182 5.28 12.77 -10.11
CA ILE A 182 3.95 12.17 -10.28
C ILE A 182 3.81 11.02 -9.28
N ILE A 183 2.74 11.06 -8.50
CA ILE A 183 2.33 9.96 -7.63
C ILE A 183 1.07 9.36 -8.23
N ALA A 184 1.16 8.10 -8.63
CA ALA A 184 0.07 7.38 -9.28
C ALA A 184 -0.66 6.45 -8.28
N GLY A 185 -1.72 5.80 -8.74
CA GLY A 185 -2.44 4.79 -7.95
C GLY A 185 -3.28 5.38 -6.82
N VAL A 186 -3.53 4.56 -5.81
CA VAL A 186 -4.38 4.90 -4.66
C VAL A 186 -3.83 6.10 -3.91
N SER A 187 -2.53 6.14 -3.67
CA SER A 187 -1.85 7.24 -2.94
C SER A 187 -2.05 8.59 -3.63
N GLY A 188 -1.90 8.64 -4.97
CA GLY A 188 -2.10 9.86 -5.74
C GLY A 188 -3.55 10.37 -5.70
N VAL A 189 -4.51 9.45 -5.77
CA VAL A 189 -5.94 9.81 -5.68
C VAL A 189 -6.28 10.28 -4.27
N LEU A 190 -5.84 9.59 -3.22
CA LEU A 190 -6.07 9.99 -1.82
C LEU A 190 -5.48 11.36 -1.51
N LEU A 191 -4.26 11.67 -1.98
CA LEU A 191 -3.66 12.99 -1.85
C LEU A 191 -4.51 14.10 -2.47
N ASN A 192 -4.98 13.89 -3.71
CA ASN A 192 -5.82 14.84 -4.41
C ASN A 192 -7.16 15.06 -3.70
N MET A 193 -7.80 13.97 -3.26
CA MET A 193 -9.06 14.03 -2.52
C MET A 193 -8.87 14.70 -1.14
N GLY A 194 -7.77 14.39 -0.44
CA GLY A 194 -7.40 15.05 0.82
C GLY A 194 -7.27 16.56 0.63
N LYS A 195 -6.56 17.00 -0.42
CA LYS A 195 -6.44 18.42 -0.76
C LYS A 195 -7.80 19.08 -1.04
N GLN A 196 -8.66 18.41 -1.82
CA GLN A 196 -9.98 18.94 -2.20
C GLN A 196 -10.94 19.06 -1.01
N THR A 197 -10.85 18.11 -0.05
CA THR A 197 -11.77 18.02 1.09
C THR A 197 -11.21 18.63 2.38
N GLY A 198 -9.96 19.11 2.37
CA GLY A 198 -9.28 19.63 3.57
C GLY A 198 -8.90 18.55 4.59
N PHE A 199 -8.85 17.27 4.17
CA PHE A 199 -8.48 16.17 5.04
C PHE A 199 -6.98 15.87 4.95
N ASP A 200 -6.32 15.66 6.08
CA ASP A 200 -4.89 15.39 6.14
C ASP A 200 -4.55 14.00 5.59
N VAL A 201 -3.93 13.96 4.42
CA VAL A 201 -3.35 12.77 3.81
C VAL A 201 -1.86 12.99 3.64
N ILE A 202 -1.04 12.01 4.05
CA ILE A 202 0.41 11.99 3.85
C ILE A 202 0.75 10.75 3.01
N ALA A 203 1.37 10.94 1.86
CA ALA A 203 2.05 9.84 1.17
C ALA A 203 3.52 9.82 1.59
N ILE A 204 4.03 8.61 1.88
CA ILE A 204 5.43 8.33 2.22
C ILE A 204 6.02 7.52 1.09
N LEU A 205 7.03 8.07 0.42
CA LEU A 205 7.63 7.54 -0.79
C LEU A 205 9.02 7.01 -0.43
N ALA A 206 9.18 5.69 -0.43
CA ALA A 206 10.48 5.05 -0.22
C ALA A 206 11.04 4.54 -1.55
N GLU A 207 12.31 4.80 -1.81
CA GLU A 207 13.01 4.21 -2.95
C GLU A 207 12.95 2.69 -2.86
N ALA A 208 12.47 2.03 -3.92
CA ALA A 208 12.22 0.59 -3.87
C ALA A 208 12.50 -0.09 -5.21
N HIS A 209 12.94 -1.33 -5.15
CA HIS A 209 13.09 -2.19 -6.32
C HIS A 209 11.72 -2.53 -6.92
N PRO A 210 11.55 -2.34 -8.25
CA PRO A 210 10.23 -2.52 -8.88
C PRO A 210 9.78 -3.98 -8.99
N ASP A 211 10.73 -4.91 -9.13
CA ASP A 211 10.45 -6.29 -9.55
C ASP A 211 10.40 -7.31 -8.41
N ILE A 212 10.75 -6.91 -7.20
CA ILE A 212 10.82 -7.78 -6.03
C ILE A 212 10.22 -7.08 -4.79
N PRO A 213 9.70 -7.85 -3.81
CA PRO A 213 9.34 -7.30 -2.51
C PRO A 213 10.55 -6.65 -1.84
N ASP A 214 10.42 -5.38 -1.46
CA ASP A 214 11.51 -4.59 -0.87
C ASP A 214 11.26 -4.31 0.61
N ALA A 215 11.74 -5.22 1.45
CA ALA A 215 11.59 -5.11 2.89
C ALA A 215 12.46 -3.99 3.49
N SER A 216 13.58 -3.62 2.84
CA SER A 216 14.44 -2.51 3.26
C SER A 216 13.75 -1.16 3.05
N ALA A 217 13.15 -0.97 1.87
CA ALA A 217 12.34 0.21 1.58
C ALA A 217 11.12 0.31 2.53
N ALA A 218 10.47 -0.82 2.82
CA ALA A 218 9.37 -0.88 3.77
C ALA A 218 9.82 -0.51 5.20
N ALA A 219 10.99 -0.99 5.64
CA ALA A 219 11.56 -0.63 6.94
C ALA A 219 11.88 0.87 7.03
N SER A 220 12.44 1.46 5.96
CA SER A 220 12.72 2.89 5.89
C SER A 220 11.45 3.72 5.92
N ALA A 221 10.40 3.34 5.18
CA ALA A 221 9.09 3.98 5.23
C ALA A 221 8.47 3.88 6.63
N LEU A 222 8.59 2.71 7.28
CA LEU A 222 8.04 2.47 8.60
C LEU A 222 8.71 3.32 9.69
N ASN A 223 10.03 3.59 9.59
CA ASN A 223 10.72 4.52 10.49
C ASN A 223 10.13 5.95 10.40
N VAL A 224 9.82 6.41 9.19
CA VAL A 224 9.17 7.71 8.99
C VAL A 224 7.75 7.69 9.54
N ILE A 225 6.99 6.62 9.32
CA ILE A 225 5.65 6.44 9.92
C ILE A 225 5.73 6.49 11.44
N ALA A 226 6.66 5.73 12.04
CA ALA A 226 6.89 5.69 13.49
C ALA A 226 7.14 7.10 14.06
N THR A 227 7.95 7.92 13.36
CA THR A 227 8.21 9.33 13.70
C THR A 227 6.93 10.16 13.64
N ILE A 228 6.08 9.98 12.62
CA ILE A 228 4.81 10.73 12.47
C ILE A 228 3.83 10.38 13.59
N ILE A 229 3.64 9.08 13.86
CA ILE A 229 2.67 8.61 14.85
C ILE A 229 3.17 8.75 16.30
N GLY A 230 4.49 8.95 16.47
CA GLY A 230 5.12 9.17 17.78
C GLY A 230 5.22 7.90 18.62
N VAL A 231 5.61 6.78 18.00
CA VAL A 231 5.88 5.49 18.67
C VAL A 231 7.15 4.87 18.13
N GLU A 232 7.85 4.14 18.99
CA GLU A 232 8.97 3.30 18.55
C GLU A 232 8.46 1.96 18.01
N ILE A 233 8.88 1.61 16.80
CA ILE A 233 8.61 0.34 16.15
C ILE A 233 9.95 -0.31 15.84
N ASN A 234 10.15 -1.54 16.30
CA ASN A 234 11.37 -2.29 15.95
C ASN A 234 11.30 -2.76 14.49
N VAL A 235 12.05 -2.16 13.61
CA VAL A 235 12.12 -2.52 12.17
C VAL A 235 13.24 -3.52 11.85
N GLY A 236 14.01 -3.95 12.83
CA GLY A 236 15.11 -4.92 12.67
C GLY A 236 14.70 -6.17 11.89
N PRO A 237 13.58 -6.84 12.22
CA PRO A 237 13.13 -8.02 11.50
C PRO A 237 12.88 -7.79 9.99
N LEU A 238 12.50 -6.58 9.57
CA LEU A 238 12.34 -6.25 8.15
C LEU A 238 13.69 -6.15 7.43
N TYR A 239 14.69 -5.57 8.07
CA TYR A 239 16.06 -5.55 7.51
C TYR A 239 16.66 -6.94 7.44
N ASP A 240 16.44 -7.79 8.45
CA ASP A 240 16.90 -9.19 8.44
C ASP A 240 16.24 -9.97 7.28
N GLU A 241 14.96 -9.73 7.01
CA GLU A 241 14.25 -10.33 5.90
C GLU A 241 14.77 -9.82 4.55
N ALA A 242 15.04 -8.52 4.41
CA ALA A 242 15.64 -7.95 3.21
C ALA A 242 16.98 -8.59 2.89
N GLU A 243 17.87 -8.71 3.88
CA GLU A 243 19.18 -9.36 3.71
C GLU A 243 19.05 -10.84 3.31
N ARG A 244 18.02 -11.54 3.84
CA ARG A 244 17.75 -12.93 3.48
C ARG A 244 17.30 -13.08 2.02
N ILE A 245 16.41 -12.21 1.56
CA ILE A 245 15.93 -12.17 0.16
C ILE A 245 17.10 -11.87 -0.77
N GLU A 246 17.91 -10.88 -0.46
CA GLU A 246 19.07 -10.49 -1.27
C GLU A 246 20.08 -11.65 -1.41
N LYS A 247 20.43 -12.32 -0.31
CA LYS A 247 21.30 -13.50 -0.34
C LYS A 247 20.73 -14.64 -1.20
N GLN A 248 19.41 -14.82 -1.21
CA GLN A 248 18.77 -15.83 -2.07
C GLN A 248 18.89 -15.46 -3.55
N LEU A 249 18.61 -14.20 -3.89
CA LEU A 249 18.74 -13.69 -5.26
C LEU A 249 20.17 -13.81 -5.79
N GLN A 250 21.17 -13.45 -4.99
CA GLN A 250 22.58 -13.61 -5.34
C GLN A 250 22.96 -15.07 -5.60
N LYS A 251 22.43 -16.02 -4.83
CA LYS A 251 22.65 -17.46 -5.06
C LYS A 251 22.02 -17.90 -6.38
N ILE A 252 20.79 -17.47 -6.69
CA ILE A 252 20.12 -17.78 -7.96
C ILE A 252 20.90 -17.20 -9.13
N HIS A 253 21.35 -15.96 -9.07
CA HIS A 253 22.16 -15.34 -10.09
C HIS A 253 23.51 -16.05 -10.32
N LYS A 254 24.17 -16.48 -9.25
CA LYS A 254 25.42 -17.27 -9.36
C LYS A 254 25.17 -18.62 -10.01
N GLN A 255 24.08 -19.31 -9.68
CA GLN A 255 23.72 -20.58 -10.28
C GLN A 255 23.34 -20.42 -11.77
N ALA A 256 22.59 -19.35 -12.13
CA ALA A 256 22.25 -19.05 -13.52
C ALA A 256 23.49 -18.71 -14.36
N LYS A 257 24.49 -18.02 -13.82
CA LYS A 257 25.78 -17.74 -14.51
C LYS A 257 26.66 -18.99 -14.68
N THR A 258 26.53 -19.98 -13.81
CA THR A 258 27.28 -21.26 -13.93
C THR A 258 26.62 -22.25 -14.89
N MET A 259 25.35 -22.07 -15.23
CA MET A 259 24.69 -22.77 -16.34
C MET A 259 25.01 -22.04 -17.65
N ALA A 260 26.17 -22.34 -18.25
CA ALA A 260 26.56 -21.77 -19.55
C ALA A 260 25.48 -22.06 -20.60
N PRO A 261 25.20 -21.11 -21.54
CA PRO A 261 24.25 -21.33 -22.63
C PRO A 261 24.86 -22.31 -23.60
N GLY A 262 24.47 -23.59 -23.57
CA GLY A 262 25.01 -24.57 -24.49
C GLY A 262 24.61 -26.04 -24.30
N GLN A 263 23.49 -26.37 -23.70
CA GLN A 263 22.92 -27.71 -23.76
C GLN A 263 21.38 -27.63 -23.70
N THR A 264 20.77 -27.33 -24.84
CA THR A 264 19.40 -27.74 -25.08
C THR A 264 19.42 -29.26 -25.32
N PRO A 265 18.70 -30.08 -24.53
CA PRO A 265 18.48 -31.46 -24.89
C PRO A 265 17.66 -31.49 -26.18
N GLN A 266 18.25 -31.97 -27.28
CA GLN A 266 17.47 -32.32 -28.45
C GLN A 266 16.54 -33.47 -28.08
N PRO A 267 15.22 -33.37 -28.36
CA PRO A 267 14.36 -34.54 -28.25
C PRO A 267 14.80 -35.55 -29.31
N SER A 268 15.26 -36.70 -28.84
CA SER A 268 15.50 -37.85 -29.75
C SER A 268 14.15 -38.31 -30.31
N ILE A 269 13.85 -37.92 -31.51
CA ILE A 269 12.82 -38.57 -32.32
C ILE A 269 13.49 -39.80 -32.93
N TYR A 270 13.28 -40.97 -32.32
CA TYR A 270 13.33 -42.30 -32.98
C TYR A 270 13.07 -43.39 -31.92
N GLY A 271 11.96 -44.13 -32.19
CA GLY A 271 11.62 -45.38 -31.52
C GLY A 271 10.13 -45.65 -31.53
#